data_b157cc3682fb1aa10cbfcc71b4d422da
#
_entry.id   b157cc3682fb1aa10cbfcc71b4d422da
#
_cell.length_a   1.000
_cell.length_b   1.000
_cell.length_c   1.000
_cell.angle_alpha   90.00
_cell.angle_beta   90.00
_cell.angle_gamma   90.00
#
_symmetry.space_group_name_H-M   'P 1'
#
loop_
_entity.id
_entity.type
_entity.pdbx_description
1 polymer ?
#
loop_
_entity_poly.entity_id
_entity_poly.type
_entity_poly.pdbx_seq_one_letter_code
_entity_poly.pdbx_strand_id
1 'polypeptide(L)'
;PIGSRGLGDVYKRQDKMIKDTGHVNAYFPLFIPKSFLAKEAEHVEGFAKECAVVTHTRLKSDELKGVVVDPESKLDEEIIVRPTSETVIWSMYKKWIQSHRDLPILINQWANVVRWEMRTRLFLRTSEFLWQEGHTAHSTPEEAEQETLDILELYRQLAEDYLAIPVFTGLKTDSEKFAGAERTYCIEAMMGDKRALQAGTSHN
;
A
#
# COMPACT_ATOMS: atom_id res chain seq x y z
N PRO A 1 5.43 20.66 28.49
CA PRO A 1 4.64 19.44 28.45
C PRO A 1 5.13 18.59 27.29
N ILE A 2 5.62 17.40 27.58
CA ILE A 2 5.89 16.41 26.55
C ILE A 2 4.49 15.94 26.12
N GLY A 3 3.92 16.63 25.13
CA GLY A 3 2.68 16.19 24.50
C GLY A 3 2.90 14.78 23.95
N SER A 4 1.97 13.88 24.22
CA SER A 4 1.94 12.55 23.61
C SER A 4 2.06 12.73 22.10
N ARG A 5 3.17 12.30 21.51
CA ARG A 5 3.33 12.24 20.06
C ARG A 5 2.58 11.01 19.59
N GLY A 6 1.25 11.15 19.49
CA GLY A 6 0.39 10.09 18.99
C GLY A 6 0.59 9.86 17.49
N LEU A 7 0.00 8.78 16.97
CA LEU A 7 -0.01 8.44 15.54
C LEU A 7 -0.40 9.64 14.65
N GLY A 8 -1.27 10.54 15.15
CA GLY A 8 -1.65 11.74 14.43
C GLY A 8 -0.51 12.72 14.16
N ASP A 9 0.45 12.85 15.07
CA ASP A 9 1.61 13.72 14.88
C ASP A 9 2.61 13.11 13.90
N VAL A 10 2.83 11.79 13.98
CA VAL A 10 3.66 11.04 13.02
C VAL A 10 3.08 11.18 11.61
N TYR A 11 1.80 10.92 11.45
CA TYR A 11 1.08 11.10 10.19
C TYR A 11 1.26 12.52 9.62
N LYS A 12 1.01 13.57 10.40
CA LYS A 12 1.13 14.96 9.96
C LYS A 12 2.56 15.29 9.51
N ARG A 13 3.56 14.77 10.22
CA ARG A 13 4.95 14.99 9.87
C ARG A 13 5.31 14.29 8.56
N GLN A 14 4.98 13.04 8.42
CA GLN A 14 5.24 12.27 7.21
C GLN A 14 4.50 12.86 6.01
N ASP A 15 3.24 13.22 6.17
CA ASP A 15 2.44 13.86 5.12
C ASP A 15 3.06 15.17 4.65
N LYS A 16 3.58 15.98 5.60
CA LYS A 16 4.33 17.19 5.25
C LYS A 16 5.61 16.88 4.49
N MET A 17 6.41 15.93 4.94
CA MET A 17 7.67 15.56 4.28
C MET A 17 7.42 15.09 2.84
N ILE A 18 6.39 14.27 2.63
CA ILE A 18 6.00 13.79 1.31
C ILE A 18 5.49 14.94 0.43
N LYS A 19 4.68 15.86 0.96
CA LYS A 19 4.21 17.03 0.20
C LYS A 19 5.34 17.99 -0.16
N ASP A 20 6.35 18.12 0.69
CA ASP A 20 7.50 18.98 0.44
C ASP A 20 8.34 18.45 -0.76
N THR A 21 8.21 17.18 -1.15
CA THR A 21 8.81 16.61 -2.39
C THR A 21 7.93 16.81 -3.63
N GLY A 22 6.79 17.48 -3.51
CA GLY A 22 5.89 17.76 -4.63
C GLY A 22 4.75 16.78 -4.81
N HIS A 23 4.63 15.75 -3.98
CA HIS A 23 3.52 14.82 -4.03
C HIS A 23 2.20 15.45 -3.64
N VAL A 24 1.14 15.02 -4.29
CA VAL A 24 -0.23 15.38 -3.96
C VAL A 24 -0.99 14.17 -3.43
N ASN A 25 -1.83 14.38 -2.41
CA ASN A 25 -2.66 13.31 -1.88
C ASN A 25 -3.83 13.02 -2.83
N ALA A 26 -4.06 11.74 -3.08
CA ALA A 26 -5.24 11.24 -3.76
C ALA A 26 -5.82 10.06 -2.96
N TYR A 27 -7.06 9.69 -3.26
CA TYR A 27 -7.72 8.52 -2.68
C TYR A 27 -8.39 7.71 -3.78
N PHE A 28 -8.03 6.46 -3.89
CA PHE A 28 -8.57 5.53 -4.87
C PHE A 28 -9.60 4.59 -4.23
N PRO A 29 -10.50 3.99 -5.01
CA PRO A 29 -11.57 3.15 -4.48
C PRO A 29 -11.06 1.98 -3.64
N LEU A 30 -11.78 1.70 -2.54
CA LEU A 30 -11.54 0.55 -1.68
C LEU A 30 -11.87 -0.77 -2.39
N PHE A 31 -12.94 -0.77 -3.18
CA PHE A 31 -13.43 -1.95 -3.88
C PHE A 31 -12.88 -2.01 -5.30
N ILE A 32 -12.29 -3.14 -5.65
CA ILE A 32 -11.68 -3.38 -6.96
C ILE A 32 -12.47 -4.49 -7.64
N PRO A 33 -13.01 -4.29 -8.86
CA PRO A 33 -13.62 -5.35 -9.64
C PRO A 33 -12.63 -6.51 -9.86
N LYS A 34 -13.09 -7.76 -9.71
CA LYS A 34 -12.25 -8.94 -9.88
C LYS A 34 -11.58 -8.99 -11.25
N SER A 35 -12.25 -8.49 -12.27
CA SER A 35 -11.71 -8.39 -13.65
C SER A 35 -10.45 -7.53 -13.75
N PHE A 36 -10.24 -6.57 -12.85
CA PHE A 36 -9.02 -5.75 -12.83
C PHE A 36 -7.81 -6.59 -12.40
N LEU A 37 -7.99 -7.44 -11.39
CA LEU A 37 -6.92 -8.32 -10.91
C LEU A 37 -6.63 -9.45 -11.90
N ALA A 38 -7.64 -9.95 -12.60
CA ALA A 38 -7.46 -11.04 -13.57
C ALA A 38 -6.54 -10.66 -14.75
N LYS A 39 -6.42 -9.37 -15.07
CA LYS A 39 -5.51 -8.87 -16.12
C LYS A 39 -4.03 -8.86 -15.71
N GLU A 40 -3.78 -8.95 -14.42
CA GLU A 40 -2.43 -8.89 -13.83
C GLU A 40 -2.11 -10.18 -13.07
N ALA A 41 -2.69 -11.32 -13.47
CA ALA A 41 -2.60 -12.59 -12.75
C ALA A 41 -1.16 -13.03 -12.43
N GLU A 42 -0.19 -12.65 -13.26
CA GLU A 42 1.23 -12.92 -12.98
C GLU A 42 1.77 -12.11 -11.78
N HIS A 43 1.27 -10.89 -11.56
CA HIS A 43 1.61 -10.09 -10.38
C HIS A 43 0.79 -10.48 -9.14
N VAL A 44 -0.35 -11.14 -9.35
CA VAL A 44 -1.33 -11.49 -8.32
C VAL A 44 -0.94 -12.73 -7.53
N GLU A 45 -0.05 -13.59 -8.03
CA GLU A 45 0.37 -14.81 -7.30
C GLU A 45 0.94 -14.54 -5.89
N GLY A 46 1.47 -13.34 -5.65
CA GLY A 46 1.97 -12.92 -4.35
C GLY A 46 0.90 -12.36 -3.39
N PHE A 47 -0.14 -11.70 -3.90
CA PHE A 47 -1.08 -10.91 -3.10
C PHE A 47 -2.53 -11.41 -3.14
N ALA A 48 -2.93 -12.16 -4.16
CA ALA A 48 -4.33 -12.55 -4.35
C ALA A 48 -4.78 -13.76 -3.53
N LYS A 49 -3.85 -14.49 -2.91
CA LYS A 49 -4.21 -15.67 -2.12
C LYS A 49 -4.94 -15.33 -0.82
N GLU A 50 -4.80 -14.11 -0.33
CA GLU A 50 -5.29 -13.67 0.98
C GLU A 50 -6.05 -12.35 0.88
N CYS A 51 -7.11 -12.29 0.09
CA CYS A 51 -7.97 -11.11 -0.04
C CYS A 51 -9.38 -11.35 0.46
N ALA A 52 -10.06 -10.28 0.87
CA ALA A 52 -11.48 -10.32 1.19
C ALA A 52 -12.29 -10.10 -0.09
N VAL A 53 -13.18 -11.02 -0.40
CA VAL A 53 -14.04 -10.99 -1.59
C VAL A 53 -15.48 -10.69 -1.17
N VAL A 54 -16.06 -9.65 -1.74
CA VAL A 54 -17.48 -9.30 -1.54
C VAL A 54 -18.29 -9.91 -2.66
N THR A 55 -19.23 -10.74 -2.29
CA THR A 55 -20.05 -11.54 -3.22
C THR A 55 -21.52 -11.12 -3.25
N HIS A 56 -22.00 -10.47 -2.19
CA HIS A 56 -23.39 -10.06 -1.99
C HIS A 56 -23.46 -8.66 -1.39
N THR A 57 -24.59 -7.99 -1.59
CA THR A 57 -24.79 -6.59 -1.17
C THR A 57 -25.73 -6.40 -0.01
N ARG A 58 -26.49 -7.45 0.39
CA ARG A 58 -27.52 -7.34 1.42
C ARG A 58 -27.51 -8.51 2.39
N LEU A 59 -28.00 -8.22 3.59
CA LEU A 59 -28.37 -9.22 4.59
C LEU A 59 -29.88 -9.26 4.72
N LYS A 60 -30.42 -10.39 5.16
CA LYS A 60 -31.84 -10.56 5.51
C LYS A 60 -32.00 -11.28 6.83
N SER A 61 -33.15 -11.12 7.46
CA SER A 61 -33.53 -11.90 8.64
C SER A 61 -33.98 -13.29 8.26
N ASP A 62 -33.57 -14.28 9.02
CA ASP A 62 -34.00 -15.67 8.96
C ASP A 62 -34.47 -16.09 10.35
N GLU A 63 -35.63 -16.74 10.45
CA GLU A 63 -36.25 -17.06 11.75
C GLU A 63 -35.42 -18.04 12.59
N LEU A 64 -34.64 -18.93 11.93
CA LEU A 64 -33.86 -19.95 12.62
C LEU A 64 -32.38 -19.56 12.80
N LYS A 65 -31.83 -18.81 11.84
CA LYS A 65 -30.39 -18.49 11.77
C LYS A 65 -30.08 -17.04 12.14
N GLY A 66 -31.09 -16.21 12.42
CA GLY A 66 -30.92 -14.80 12.70
C GLY A 66 -30.65 -14.00 11.43
N VAL A 67 -29.45 -13.39 11.30
CA VAL A 67 -29.07 -12.60 10.11
C VAL A 67 -28.26 -13.46 9.16
N VAL A 68 -28.69 -13.54 7.92
CA VAL A 68 -28.03 -14.32 6.86
C VAL A 68 -27.80 -13.44 5.64
N VAL A 69 -26.87 -13.87 4.79
CA VAL A 69 -26.66 -13.26 3.45
C VAL A 69 -27.92 -13.48 2.62
N ASP A 70 -28.41 -12.42 1.98
CA ASP A 70 -29.52 -12.52 1.04
C ASP A 70 -29.06 -13.09 -0.31
N PRO A 71 -29.47 -14.32 -0.71
CA PRO A 71 -29.02 -14.93 -1.94
C PRO A 71 -29.40 -14.14 -3.19
N GLU A 72 -30.48 -13.34 -3.12
CA GLU A 72 -30.95 -12.52 -4.25
C GLU A 72 -30.10 -11.26 -4.47
N SER A 73 -29.18 -10.98 -3.54
CA SER A 73 -28.29 -9.82 -3.61
C SER A 73 -26.90 -10.16 -4.12
N LYS A 74 -26.74 -11.32 -4.75
CA LYS A 74 -25.45 -11.71 -5.34
C LYS A 74 -25.03 -10.70 -6.40
N LEU A 75 -23.75 -10.32 -6.35
CA LEU A 75 -23.15 -9.44 -7.36
C LEU A 75 -22.96 -10.18 -8.68
N ASP A 76 -23.21 -9.51 -9.80
CA ASP A 76 -22.90 -10.03 -11.13
C ASP A 76 -21.39 -10.24 -11.31
N GLU A 77 -20.59 -9.31 -10.79
CA GLU A 77 -19.15 -9.43 -10.69
C GLU A 77 -18.73 -9.27 -9.22
N GLU A 78 -17.94 -10.21 -8.73
CA GLU A 78 -17.34 -10.12 -7.40
C GLU A 78 -16.36 -8.96 -7.33
N ILE A 79 -16.35 -8.28 -6.18
CA ILE A 79 -15.42 -7.19 -5.91
C ILE A 79 -14.49 -7.57 -4.76
N ILE A 80 -13.29 -7.04 -4.81
CA ILE A 80 -12.24 -7.35 -3.85
C ILE A 80 -11.97 -6.11 -3.01
N VAL A 81 -11.90 -6.29 -1.70
CA VAL A 81 -11.40 -5.24 -0.82
C VAL A 81 -9.90 -5.13 -1.06
N ARG A 82 -9.41 -3.98 -1.49
CA ARG A 82 -8.04 -3.80 -1.97
C ARG A 82 -6.99 -4.39 -1.02
N PRO A 83 -6.20 -5.37 -1.45
CA PRO A 83 -5.02 -5.82 -0.73
C PRO A 83 -3.79 -4.96 -1.03
N THR A 84 -3.86 -4.21 -2.12
CA THR A 84 -2.88 -3.27 -2.66
C THR A 84 -3.56 -2.41 -3.72
N SER A 85 -2.98 -1.29 -4.13
CA SER A 85 -3.66 -0.30 -4.99
C SER A 85 -3.10 -0.17 -6.39
N GLU A 86 -2.01 -0.87 -6.74
CA GLU A 86 -1.32 -0.73 -8.03
C GLU A 86 -2.29 -0.85 -9.21
N THR A 87 -3.08 -1.91 -9.23
CA THR A 87 -4.02 -2.21 -10.33
C THR A 87 -4.97 -1.06 -10.63
N VAL A 88 -5.57 -0.47 -9.61
CA VAL A 88 -6.53 0.61 -9.78
C VAL A 88 -5.82 1.92 -10.13
N ILE A 89 -4.67 2.20 -9.52
CA ILE A 89 -3.89 3.43 -9.75
C ILE A 89 -3.32 3.43 -11.17
N TRP A 90 -2.66 2.35 -11.58
CA TRP A 90 -2.09 2.23 -12.92
C TRP A 90 -3.15 2.26 -14.03
N SER A 91 -4.35 1.74 -13.75
CA SER A 91 -5.46 1.84 -14.70
C SER A 91 -5.88 3.29 -14.95
N MET A 92 -5.73 4.16 -13.95
CA MET A 92 -5.98 5.59 -14.08
C MET A 92 -4.81 6.32 -14.74
N TYR A 93 -3.57 5.99 -14.37
CA TYR A 93 -2.39 6.57 -15.01
C TYR A 93 -2.36 6.33 -16.52
N LYS A 94 -2.72 5.12 -16.95
CA LYS A 94 -2.87 4.80 -18.37
C LYS A 94 -3.85 5.73 -19.11
N LYS A 95 -4.85 6.27 -18.41
CA LYS A 95 -5.81 7.22 -18.97
C LYS A 95 -5.34 8.66 -18.88
N TRP A 96 -4.62 9.00 -17.81
CA TRP A 96 -4.18 10.37 -17.55
C TRP A 96 -2.94 10.75 -18.35
N ILE A 97 -2.00 9.81 -18.52
CA ILE A 97 -0.77 10.05 -19.26
C ILE A 97 -1.05 9.89 -20.76
N GLN A 98 -1.16 11.00 -21.46
CA GLN A 98 -1.35 11.06 -22.90
C GLN A 98 -0.07 11.48 -23.62
N SER A 99 0.86 12.13 -22.92
CA SER A 99 2.14 12.56 -23.46
C SER A 99 3.20 12.66 -22.34
N HIS A 100 4.47 12.79 -22.73
CA HIS A 100 5.56 13.04 -21.78
C HIS A 100 5.40 14.34 -20.98
N ARG A 101 4.55 15.26 -21.43
CA ARG A 101 4.27 16.51 -20.72
C ARG A 101 3.38 16.33 -19.49
N ASP A 102 2.74 15.20 -19.37
CA ASP A 102 1.92 14.84 -18.22
C ASP A 102 2.76 14.24 -17.08
N LEU A 103 4.06 14.09 -17.29
CA LEU A 103 5.03 13.56 -16.34
C LEU A 103 5.90 14.66 -15.73
N PRO A 104 6.38 14.50 -14.49
CA PRO A 104 6.08 13.36 -13.61
C PRO A 104 4.69 13.44 -12.97
N ILE A 105 4.12 12.29 -12.65
CA ILE A 105 2.97 12.18 -11.75
C ILE A 105 3.49 11.73 -10.38
N LEU A 106 3.22 12.51 -9.34
CA LEU A 106 3.65 12.24 -7.97
C LEU A 106 2.43 12.20 -7.06
N ILE A 107 1.92 11.00 -6.80
CA ILE A 107 0.73 10.81 -5.97
C ILE A 107 1.07 10.03 -4.72
N ASN A 108 0.51 10.49 -3.60
CA ASN A 108 0.52 9.81 -2.33
C ASN A 108 -0.91 9.45 -1.91
N GLN A 109 -1.09 8.29 -1.32
CA GLN A 109 -2.35 7.84 -0.75
C GLN A 109 -2.17 7.40 0.70
N TRP A 110 -2.99 7.97 1.58
CA TRP A 110 -3.21 7.47 2.92
C TRP A 110 -4.45 6.60 2.89
N ALA A 111 -4.29 5.32 3.17
CA ALA A 111 -5.36 4.35 2.97
C ALA A 111 -5.23 3.14 3.89
N ASN A 112 -6.31 2.37 3.97
CA ASN A 112 -6.29 1.01 4.49
C ASN A 112 -6.13 0.01 3.36
N VAL A 113 -5.59 -1.15 3.69
CA VAL A 113 -5.62 -2.36 2.85
C VAL A 113 -6.05 -3.55 3.70
N VAL A 114 -6.63 -4.54 3.05
CA VAL A 114 -7.08 -5.77 3.72
C VAL A 114 -6.39 -6.96 3.07
N ARG A 115 -5.60 -7.66 3.87
CA ARG A 115 -4.98 -8.94 3.52
C ARG A 115 -5.44 -9.98 4.52
N TRP A 116 -6.09 -11.03 4.07
CA TRP A 116 -6.70 -12.01 4.96
C TRP A 116 -5.63 -12.86 5.66
N GLU A 117 -5.00 -12.25 6.66
CA GLU A 117 -3.86 -12.84 7.37
C GLU A 117 -4.32 -13.97 8.31
N MET A 118 -3.82 -15.16 8.07
CA MET A 118 -4.14 -16.34 8.87
C MET A 118 -3.38 -16.41 10.21
N ARG A 119 -2.27 -15.66 10.33
CA ARG A 119 -1.42 -15.62 11.53
C ARG A 119 -1.21 -14.18 11.99
N THR A 120 -2.26 -13.61 12.52
CA THR A 120 -2.23 -12.22 13.03
C THR A 120 -1.28 -12.08 14.21
N ARG A 121 -0.62 -10.91 14.30
CA ARG A 121 0.16 -10.46 15.46
C ARG A 121 -0.29 -9.06 15.82
N LEU A 122 -0.59 -8.86 17.09
CA LEU A 122 -1.05 -7.57 17.60
C LEU A 122 -0.07 -6.45 17.17
N PHE A 123 -0.60 -5.39 16.58
CA PHE A 123 0.07 -4.22 16.01
C PHE A 123 1.03 -4.46 14.83
N LEU A 124 1.60 -5.66 14.68
CA LEU A 124 2.61 -5.93 13.66
C LEU A 124 2.05 -6.59 12.40
N ARG A 125 1.00 -7.42 12.56
CA ARG A 125 0.40 -8.16 11.45
C ARG A 125 -1.09 -8.35 11.71
N THR A 126 -1.88 -7.43 11.16
CA THR A 126 -3.34 -7.43 11.25
C THR A 126 -3.94 -7.67 9.87
N SER A 127 -5.18 -8.16 9.81
CA SER A 127 -5.86 -8.38 8.52
C SER A 127 -6.19 -7.07 7.81
N GLU A 128 -6.43 -6.01 8.56
CA GLU A 128 -6.53 -4.65 8.04
C GLU A 128 -5.42 -3.81 8.66
N PHE A 129 -4.75 -3.01 7.86
CA PHE A 129 -3.79 -2.05 8.35
C PHE A 129 -3.85 -0.74 7.55
N LEU A 130 -3.46 0.33 8.22
CA LEU A 130 -3.34 1.65 7.65
C LEU A 130 -1.91 1.85 7.18
N TRP A 131 -1.75 2.37 6.00
CA TRP A 131 -0.44 2.66 5.45
C TRP A 131 -0.41 3.95 4.64
N GLN A 132 0.77 4.34 4.28
CA GLN A 132 1.05 5.31 3.24
C GLN A 132 1.60 4.55 2.03
N GLU A 133 1.13 4.90 0.85
CA GLU A 133 1.66 4.41 -0.41
C GLU A 133 1.84 5.58 -1.39
N GLY A 134 3.04 5.69 -1.94
CA GLY A 134 3.34 6.62 -3.02
C GLY A 134 3.36 5.88 -4.35
N HIS A 135 2.74 6.47 -5.36
CA HIS A 135 2.77 5.95 -6.72
C HIS A 135 3.16 7.08 -7.66
N THR A 136 4.24 6.88 -8.38
CA THR A 136 4.81 7.91 -9.25
C THR A 136 5.00 7.38 -10.66
N ALA A 137 5.04 8.28 -11.63
CA ALA A 137 5.39 7.97 -13.00
C ALA A 137 6.33 9.04 -13.53
N HIS A 138 7.40 8.63 -14.18
CA HIS A 138 8.50 9.48 -14.62
C HIS A 138 8.76 9.33 -16.13
N SER A 139 9.50 10.29 -16.69
CA SER A 139 9.82 10.27 -18.11
C SER A 139 11.00 9.34 -18.44
N THR A 140 11.89 9.12 -17.47
CA THR A 140 13.08 8.29 -17.64
C THR A 140 13.29 7.34 -16.46
N PRO A 141 14.00 6.23 -16.67
CA PRO A 141 14.39 5.33 -15.58
C PRO A 141 15.24 6.02 -14.51
N GLU A 142 16.09 6.95 -14.89
CA GLU A 142 16.96 7.69 -13.98
C GLU A 142 16.15 8.58 -13.03
N GLU A 143 15.10 9.23 -13.55
CA GLU A 143 14.17 10.01 -12.71
C GLU A 143 13.42 9.10 -11.75
N ALA A 144 12.96 7.94 -12.18
CA ALA A 144 12.27 6.97 -11.33
C ALA A 144 13.19 6.42 -10.23
N GLU A 145 14.44 6.10 -10.57
CA GLU A 145 15.44 5.64 -9.58
C GLU A 145 15.74 6.73 -8.55
N GLN A 146 15.91 7.99 -8.99
CA GLN A 146 16.19 9.09 -8.08
C GLN A 146 15.01 9.29 -7.09
N GLU A 147 13.78 9.28 -7.59
CA GLU A 147 12.58 9.38 -6.75
C GLU A 147 12.52 8.22 -5.74
N THR A 148 12.85 7.00 -6.18
CA THR A 148 12.89 5.82 -5.31
C THR A 148 13.87 6.01 -4.15
N LEU A 149 15.05 6.56 -4.42
CA LEU A 149 16.07 6.83 -3.40
C LEU A 149 15.70 8.01 -2.49
N ASP A 150 15.08 9.05 -3.02
CA ASP A 150 14.65 10.21 -2.26
C ASP A 150 13.55 9.83 -1.25
N ILE A 151 12.60 9.00 -1.65
CA ILE A 151 11.57 8.48 -0.75
C ILE A 151 12.16 7.51 0.28
N LEU A 152 13.12 6.68 -0.08
CA LEU A 152 13.82 5.82 0.88
C LEU A 152 14.51 6.65 1.97
N GLU A 153 15.20 7.74 1.58
CA GLU A 153 15.85 8.65 2.51
C GLU A 153 14.83 9.37 3.40
N LEU A 154 13.69 9.77 2.85
CA LEU A 154 12.59 10.34 3.63
C LEU A 154 12.09 9.36 4.70
N TYR A 155 11.92 8.09 4.38
CA TYR A 155 11.53 7.07 5.35
C TYR A 155 12.59 6.89 6.44
N ARG A 156 13.87 6.88 6.06
CA ARG A 156 14.97 6.80 7.03
C ARG A 156 14.93 7.99 8.01
N GLN A 157 14.82 9.22 7.49
CA GLN A 157 14.73 10.44 8.32
C GLN A 157 13.51 10.39 9.25
N LEU A 158 12.35 9.96 8.75
CA LEU A 158 11.16 9.81 9.59
C LEU A 158 11.42 8.83 10.74
N ALA A 159 12.01 7.67 10.45
CA ALA A 159 12.29 6.65 11.44
C ALA A 159 13.31 7.13 12.49
N GLU A 160 14.44 7.68 12.06
CA GLU A 160 15.54 8.02 12.95
C GLU A 160 15.33 9.36 13.67
N ASP A 161 14.98 10.42 12.93
CA ASP A 161 14.94 11.78 13.49
C ASP A 161 13.65 12.08 14.27
N TYR A 162 12.54 11.43 13.90
CA TYR A 162 11.24 11.70 14.52
C TYR A 162 10.71 10.58 15.40
N LEU A 163 10.97 9.32 15.05
CA LEU A 163 10.54 8.17 15.83
C LEU A 163 11.63 7.61 16.74
N ALA A 164 12.88 8.07 16.57
CA ALA A 164 14.06 7.57 17.27
C ALA A 164 14.24 6.03 17.10
N ILE A 165 13.90 5.53 15.93
CA ILE A 165 14.05 4.13 15.54
C ILE A 165 15.23 4.04 14.58
N PRO A 166 16.40 3.53 15.01
CA PRO A 166 17.52 3.32 14.08
C PRO A 166 17.16 2.25 13.06
N VAL A 167 17.48 2.52 11.80
CA VAL A 167 17.19 1.62 10.69
C VAL A 167 18.42 1.36 9.82
N PHE A 168 18.43 0.20 9.18
CA PHE A 168 19.36 -0.12 8.10
C PHE A 168 18.67 0.11 6.76
N THR A 169 19.34 0.80 5.87
CA THR A 169 18.88 0.96 4.47
C THR A 169 19.62 -0.03 3.59
N GLY A 170 18.92 -0.59 2.61
CA GLY A 170 19.54 -1.54 1.69
C GLY A 170 18.68 -1.91 0.49
N LEU A 171 19.35 -2.51 -0.49
CA LEU A 171 18.72 -3.12 -1.66
C LEU A 171 18.33 -4.55 -1.31
N LYS A 172 17.09 -4.93 -1.62
CA LYS A 172 16.64 -6.32 -1.47
C LYS A 172 17.26 -7.24 -2.51
N THR A 173 17.41 -8.50 -2.11
CA THR A 173 17.83 -9.56 -3.03
C THR A 173 16.76 -9.81 -4.09
N ASP A 174 17.15 -10.42 -5.22
CA ASP A 174 16.21 -10.76 -6.29
C ASP A 174 15.06 -11.66 -5.83
N SER A 175 15.29 -12.49 -4.81
CA SER A 175 14.26 -13.37 -4.24
C SER A 175 13.27 -12.67 -3.34
N GLU A 176 13.58 -11.46 -2.85
CA GLU A 176 12.76 -10.71 -1.89
C GLU A 176 12.25 -9.37 -2.44
N LYS A 177 12.71 -8.99 -3.63
CA LYS A 177 12.23 -7.76 -4.26
C LYS A 177 10.75 -7.86 -4.59
N PHE A 178 10.09 -6.71 -4.66
CA PHE A 178 8.69 -6.62 -5.06
C PHE A 178 8.50 -7.21 -6.46
N ALA A 179 7.48 -8.02 -6.63
CA ALA A 179 7.18 -8.67 -7.91
C ALA A 179 6.90 -7.61 -9.00
N GLY A 180 7.67 -7.65 -10.08
CA GLY A 180 7.59 -6.68 -11.16
C GLY A 180 8.51 -5.45 -11.01
N ALA A 181 9.10 -5.22 -9.84
CA ALA A 181 10.06 -4.14 -9.67
C ALA A 181 11.41 -4.51 -10.30
N GLU A 182 12.09 -3.51 -10.86
CA GLU A 182 13.49 -3.65 -11.27
C GLU A 182 14.37 -3.72 -10.03
N ARG A 183 14.16 -2.82 -9.09
CA ARG A 183 14.84 -2.76 -7.78
C ARG A 183 13.85 -2.47 -6.66
N THR A 184 14.13 -3.01 -5.50
CA THR A 184 13.41 -2.73 -4.26
C THR A 184 14.39 -2.37 -3.17
N TYR A 185 14.29 -1.15 -2.68
CA TYR A 185 15.02 -0.69 -1.49
C TYR A 185 14.12 -0.78 -0.27
N CYS A 186 14.71 -0.91 0.90
CA CYS A 186 13.97 -0.96 2.16
C CYS A 186 14.72 -0.28 3.29
N ILE A 187 13.97 0.09 4.31
CA ILE A 187 14.48 0.37 5.65
C ILE A 187 14.04 -0.76 6.58
N GLU A 188 14.95 -1.25 7.41
CA GLU A 188 14.70 -2.32 8.36
C GLU A 188 15.14 -1.92 9.76
N ALA A 189 14.26 -2.12 10.74
CA ALA A 189 14.54 -1.91 12.15
C ALA A 189 14.86 -3.24 12.84
N MET A 190 15.78 -3.23 13.80
CA MET A 190 16.10 -4.39 14.60
C MET A 190 15.09 -4.54 15.74
N MET A 191 14.43 -5.67 15.81
CA MET A 191 13.51 -6.02 16.87
C MET A 191 14.26 -6.58 18.10
N GLY A 192 13.61 -6.53 19.26
CA GLY A 192 14.20 -7.04 20.51
C GLY A 192 14.54 -8.55 20.49
N ASP A 193 13.90 -9.33 19.62
CA ASP A 193 14.19 -10.73 19.36
C ASP A 193 15.31 -10.94 18.32
N LYS A 194 16.00 -9.88 17.92
CA LYS A 194 17.09 -9.85 16.93
C LYS A 194 16.65 -10.17 15.50
N ARG A 195 15.36 -10.05 15.19
CA ARG A 195 14.84 -10.13 13.82
C ARG A 195 14.75 -8.74 13.21
N ALA A 196 15.01 -8.65 11.93
CA ALA A 196 14.76 -7.45 11.17
C ALA A 196 13.25 -7.30 10.91
N LEU A 197 12.74 -6.10 11.10
CA LEU A 197 11.39 -5.69 10.70
C LEU A 197 11.49 -4.71 9.56
N GLN A 198 10.94 -5.08 8.41
CA GLN A 198 10.78 -4.14 7.30
C GLN A 198 9.82 -3.03 7.71
N ALA A 199 10.31 -1.80 7.75
CA ALA A 199 9.54 -0.63 8.18
C ALA A 199 9.04 0.22 7.01
N GLY A 200 9.67 0.12 5.86
CA GLY A 200 9.26 0.79 4.63
C GLY A 200 10.01 0.26 3.42
N THR A 201 9.39 0.36 2.25
CA THR A 201 10.00 0.01 0.96
C THR A 201 9.79 1.10 -0.05
N SER A 202 10.75 1.23 -0.96
CA SER A 202 10.64 2.05 -2.15
C SER A 202 11.19 1.26 -3.33
N HIS A 203 10.49 1.25 -4.46
CA HIS A 203 10.88 0.44 -5.61
C HIS A 203 10.46 1.08 -6.93
N ASN A 204 11.21 0.77 -7.95
CA ASN A 204 10.96 1.17 -9.34
C ASN A 204 10.75 -0.04 -10.26
#